data_2d9fdcd783d9222fb99340c8c0d8b44a
#
_entry.id   2d9fdcd783d9222fb99340c8c0d8b44a
#
_cell.length_a   1.000
_cell.length_b   1.000
_cell.length_c   1.000
_cell.angle_alpha   90.00
_cell.angle_beta   90.00
_cell.angle_gamma   90.00
#
_symmetry.space_group_name_H-M   'P 1'
#
loop_
_entity.id
_entity.type
_entity.pdbx_description
1 polymer ?
#
loop_
_entity_poly.entity_id
_entity_poly.type
_entity_poly.pdbx_seq_one_letter_code
_entity_poly.pdbx_strand_id
1 'polypeptide(L)'
;SIAGGTDIVGCFVAGVPIEPVWPGEIQGPTLGMATKVFDDSGQPQFDKKGELVCTRPFPSMPLRFWGDADGSQYHAAYFNHFPGVWRHGDWAEVTGRGSFIIHGRSDATLNAGGVRIGTAEIYRQVEQLDEIIESVAIGQEWKGDVRIILFVILRPNVIFDNALTDKIKNRLRSH
;
A
#
# COMPACT_ATOMS: atom_id res chain seq x y z
N SER A 1 5.35 -14.29 -4.06
CA SER A 1 4.59 -13.11 -3.58
C SER A 1 3.57 -12.69 -4.64
N ILE A 2 2.51 -12.02 -4.21
CA ILE A 2 1.46 -11.47 -5.08
C ILE A 2 1.02 -10.10 -4.53
N ALA A 3 0.50 -9.23 -5.40
CA ALA A 3 -0.25 -8.04 -5.00
C ALA A 3 -1.51 -7.92 -5.86
N GLY A 4 -2.66 -7.75 -5.20
CA GLY A 4 -3.98 -7.69 -5.79
C GLY A 4 -5.04 -7.48 -4.72
N GLY A 5 -6.28 -7.79 -5.01
CA GLY A 5 -7.39 -7.55 -4.09
C GLY A 5 -8.44 -8.65 -4.11
N THR A 6 -9.16 -8.77 -3.01
CA THR A 6 -10.33 -9.65 -2.90
C THR A 6 -11.48 -9.18 -3.78
N ASP A 7 -11.57 -7.89 -4.03
CA ASP A 7 -12.54 -7.24 -4.89
C ASP A 7 -12.41 -7.63 -6.37
N ILE A 8 -11.18 -7.88 -6.85
CA ILE A 8 -10.90 -8.32 -8.22
C ILE A 8 -10.77 -9.84 -8.34
N VAL A 9 -10.86 -10.60 -7.25
CA VAL A 9 -10.67 -12.06 -7.21
C VAL A 9 -9.39 -12.49 -7.94
N GLY A 10 -8.32 -11.72 -7.77
CA GLY A 10 -7.08 -11.91 -8.51
C GLY A 10 -5.95 -11.00 -8.03
N CYS A 11 -4.89 -10.96 -8.82
CA CYS A 11 -3.74 -10.11 -8.54
C CYS A 11 -3.27 -9.38 -9.79
N PHE A 12 -2.77 -8.17 -9.62
CA PHE A 12 -2.19 -7.37 -10.71
C PHE A 12 -0.74 -7.78 -10.98
N VAL A 13 -0.03 -8.19 -9.95
CA VAL A 13 1.36 -8.67 -10.05
C VAL A 13 1.54 -9.97 -9.28
N ALA A 14 2.31 -10.88 -9.85
CA ALA A 14 2.53 -12.21 -9.30
C ALA A 14 3.89 -12.79 -9.73
N GLY A 15 4.14 -14.03 -9.28
CA GLY A 15 5.29 -14.80 -9.75
C GLY A 15 5.19 -15.12 -11.25
N VAL A 16 6.32 -14.99 -11.94
CA VAL A 16 6.49 -15.36 -13.35
C VAL A 16 7.48 -16.52 -13.41
N PRO A 17 7.06 -17.75 -13.76
CA PRO A 17 7.90 -18.95 -13.61
C PRO A 17 9.21 -18.96 -14.41
N ILE A 18 9.31 -18.14 -15.43
CA ILE A 18 10.49 -18.04 -16.31
C ILE A 18 11.43 -16.90 -15.91
N GLU A 19 11.08 -16.11 -14.89
CA GLU A 19 11.88 -14.98 -14.43
C GLU A 19 12.57 -15.27 -13.10
N PRO A 20 13.76 -14.73 -12.85
CA PRO A 20 14.45 -14.84 -11.57
C PRO A 20 13.61 -14.24 -10.41
N VAL A 21 13.78 -14.79 -9.22
CA VAL A 21 13.20 -14.25 -7.99
C VAL A 21 14.23 -13.36 -7.30
N TRP A 22 13.89 -12.11 -7.07
CA TRP A 22 14.71 -11.15 -6.34
C TRP A 22 14.11 -10.87 -4.97
N PRO A 23 14.93 -10.76 -3.91
CA PRO A 23 14.44 -10.40 -2.59
C PRO A 23 13.70 -9.07 -2.57
N GLY A 24 12.48 -9.05 -2.01
CA GLY A 24 11.66 -7.85 -1.92
C GLY A 24 10.88 -7.48 -3.18
N GLU A 25 11.05 -8.23 -4.28
CA GLU A 25 10.41 -7.95 -5.57
C GLU A 25 9.39 -9.03 -5.95
N ILE A 26 8.34 -8.63 -6.67
CA ILE A 26 7.38 -9.52 -7.33
C ILE A 26 7.69 -9.49 -8.83
N GLN A 27 7.80 -10.64 -9.45
CA GLN A 27 8.46 -10.82 -10.75
C GLN A 27 7.79 -10.09 -11.92
N GLY A 28 6.45 -9.92 -11.93
CA GLY A 28 5.85 -9.22 -13.05
C GLY A 28 4.33 -9.13 -13.03
N PRO A 29 3.73 -8.49 -14.03
CA PRO A 29 2.29 -8.42 -14.20
C PRO A 29 1.68 -9.80 -14.40
N THR A 30 0.51 -10.03 -13.81
CA THR A 30 -0.28 -11.24 -14.08
C THR A 30 -0.81 -11.20 -15.51
N LEU A 31 -0.90 -12.36 -16.15
CA LEU A 31 -1.44 -12.50 -17.50
C LEU A 31 -2.86 -11.91 -17.62
N GLY A 32 -3.07 -11.08 -18.63
CA GLY A 32 -4.33 -10.38 -18.84
C GLY A 32 -4.47 -9.06 -18.07
N MET A 33 -3.48 -8.69 -17.25
CA MET A 33 -3.47 -7.44 -16.48
C MET A 33 -2.51 -6.43 -17.11
N ALA A 34 -3.02 -5.28 -17.58
CA ALA A 34 -2.22 -4.18 -18.10
C ALA A 34 -1.70 -3.28 -16.97
N THR A 35 -0.95 -3.89 -16.05
CA THR A 35 -0.47 -3.27 -14.82
C THR A 35 0.66 -2.28 -15.10
N LYS A 36 0.59 -1.12 -14.47
CA LYS A 36 1.61 -0.06 -14.51
C LYS A 36 1.71 0.63 -13.16
N VAL A 37 2.73 1.47 -13.01
CA VAL A 37 2.88 2.42 -11.91
C VAL A 37 2.82 3.82 -12.49
N PHE A 38 1.91 4.65 -11.97
CA PHE A 38 1.71 6.03 -12.41
C PHE A 38 2.23 7.03 -11.39
N ASP A 39 2.73 8.15 -11.89
CA ASP A 39 2.95 9.35 -11.09
C ASP A 39 1.62 10.10 -10.82
N ASP A 40 1.67 11.18 -10.05
CA ASP A 40 0.50 11.98 -9.72
C ASP A 40 -0.17 12.65 -10.95
N SER A 41 0.55 12.74 -12.07
CA SER A 41 0.05 13.27 -13.35
C SER A 41 -0.56 12.20 -14.27
N GLY A 42 -0.58 10.94 -13.83
CA GLY A 42 -1.09 9.80 -14.60
C GLY A 42 -0.13 9.29 -15.68
N GLN A 43 1.17 9.61 -15.58
CA GLN A 43 2.16 9.10 -16.51
C GLN A 43 2.85 7.86 -15.95
N PRO A 44 3.11 6.85 -16.80
CA PRO A 44 3.90 5.69 -16.39
C PRO A 44 5.30 6.08 -15.95
N GLN A 45 5.77 5.51 -14.85
CA GLN A 45 7.13 5.73 -14.36
C GLN A 45 7.82 4.43 -13.96
N PHE A 46 9.16 4.48 -13.89
CA PHE A 46 10.05 3.37 -13.54
C PHE A 46 11.03 3.83 -12.47
N ASP A 47 11.51 2.89 -11.65
CA ASP A 47 12.50 3.12 -10.58
C ASP A 47 12.09 4.27 -9.63
N LYS A 48 10.78 4.46 -9.48
CA LYS A 48 10.18 5.45 -8.58
C LYS A 48 8.85 4.95 -8.04
N LYS A 49 8.58 5.30 -6.78
CA LYS A 49 7.31 5.02 -6.09
C LYS A 49 6.16 5.81 -6.73
N GLY A 50 5.10 5.12 -7.11
CA GLY A 50 3.87 5.69 -7.66
C GLY A 50 2.66 4.82 -7.36
N GLU A 51 1.51 5.16 -7.93
CA GLU A 51 0.25 4.45 -7.75
C GLU A 51 0.18 3.20 -8.66
N LEU A 52 -0.15 2.04 -8.09
CA LEU A 52 -0.40 0.81 -8.84
C LEU A 52 -1.72 0.92 -9.59
N VAL A 53 -1.68 0.77 -10.91
CA VAL A 53 -2.84 0.93 -11.78
C VAL A 53 -2.96 -0.21 -12.78
N CYS A 54 -4.19 -0.44 -13.27
CA CYS A 54 -4.44 -1.27 -14.45
C CYS A 54 -5.06 -0.40 -15.55
N THR A 55 -4.37 -0.31 -16.68
CA THR A 55 -4.70 0.66 -17.75
C THR A 55 -5.68 0.14 -18.78
N ARG A 56 -6.15 -1.10 -18.65
CA ARG A 56 -7.14 -1.74 -19.51
C ARG A 56 -8.12 -2.57 -18.69
N PRO A 57 -9.34 -2.81 -19.18
CA PRO A 57 -10.23 -3.79 -18.58
C PRO A 57 -9.54 -5.15 -18.48
N PHE A 58 -9.85 -5.90 -17.45
CA PHE A 58 -9.24 -7.20 -17.14
C PHE A 58 -10.33 -8.25 -16.86
N PRO A 59 -10.04 -9.57 -16.99
CA PRO A 59 -11.05 -10.62 -16.95
C PRO A 59 -11.92 -10.68 -15.69
N SER A 60 -11.33 -10.38 -14.54
CA SER A 60 -12.01 -10.42 -13.22
C SER A 60 -12.44 -9.04 -12.71
N MET A 61 -12.48 -8.04 -13.60
CA MET A 61 -12.89 -6.67 -13.23
C MET A 61 -14.35 -6.69 -12.76
N PRO A 62 -14.66 -6.17 -11.56
CA PRO A 62 -16.03 -6.06 -11.07
C PRO A 62 -16.90 -5.22 -12.00
N LEU A 63 -18.15 -5.62 -12.17
CA LEU A 63 -19.10 -4.89 -13.00
C LEU A 63 -19.70 -3.68 -12.28
N ARG A 64 -19.89 -3.80 -10.95
CA ARG A 64 -20.47 -2.79 -10.07
C ARG A 64 -20.41 -3.24 -8.62
N PHE A 65 -20.68 -2.34 -7.68
CA PHE A 65 -20.92 -2.71 -6.30
C PHE A 65 -22.38 -3.12 -6.04
N TRP A 66 -22.60 -3.95 -5.03
CA TRP A 66 -23.94 -4.25 -4.55
C TRP A 66 -24.60 -2.99 -3.99
N GLY A 67 -25.84 -2.70 -4.41
CA GLY A 67 -26.56 -1.51 -3.97
C GLY A 67 -26.14 -0.18 -4.64
N ASP A 68 -25.18 -0.18 -5.53
CA ASP A 68 -24.69 0.97 -6.30
C ASP A 68 -25.38 1.01 -7.66
N ALA A 69 -26.64 1.46 -7.68
CA ALA A 69 -27.50 1.38 -8.87
C ALA A 69 -27.03 2.26 -10.02
N ASP A 70 -26.45 3.42 -9.74
CA ASP A 70 -25.93 4.40 -10.70
C ASP A 70 -24.42 4.24 -10.98
N GLY A 71 -23.72 3.34 -10.27
CA GLY A 71 -22.29 3.08 -10.41
C GLY A 71 -21.38 4.18 -9.83
N SER A 72 -21.95 5.14 -9.11
CA SER A 72 -21.20 6.30 -8.60
C SER A 72 -20.14 5.91 -7.57
N GLN A 73 -20.45 4.98 -6.66
CA GLN A 73 -19.51 4.49 -5.65
C GLN A 73 -18.37 3.68 -6.28
N TYR A 74 -18.71 2.82 -7.23
CA TYR A 74 -17.73 2.04 -8.00
C TYR A 74 -16.77 2.94 -8.77
N HIS A 75 -17.32 3.95 -9.47
CA HIS A 75 -16.53 4.92 -10.21
C HIS A 75 -15.62 5.73 -9.26
N ALA A 76 -16.17 6.21 -8.14
CA ALA A 76 -15.41 6.97 -7.16
C ALA A 76 -14.26 6.17 -6.54
N ALA A 77 -14.46 4.87 -6.30
CA ALA A 77 -13.44 4.01 -5.70
C ALA A 77 -12.24 3.77 -6.62
N TYR A 78 -12.46 3.58 -7.93
CA TYR A 78 -11.39 3.07 -8.80
C TYR A 78 -11.01 4.01 -9.95
N PHE A 79 -11.88 4.93 -10.40
CA PHE A 79 -11.68 5.71 -11.62
C PHE A 79 -11.68 7.22 -11.42
N ASN A 80 -11.98 7.69 -10.21
CA ASN A 80 -12.08 9.13 -9.96
C ASN A 80 -10.71 9.85 -10.01
N HIS A 81 -9.64 9.13 -9.66
CA HIS A 81 -8.29 9.70 -9.60
C HIS A 81 -7.63 9.77 -10.98
N PHE A 82 -7.72 8.68 -11.74
CA PHE A 82 -7.24 8.59 -13.12
C PHE A 82 -8.40 8.18 -14.03
N PRO A 83 -9.00 9.11 -14.79
CA PRO A 83 -10.17 8.80 -15.62
C PRO A 83 -9.92 7.63 -16.59
N GLY A 84 -10.77 6.59 -16.50
CA GLY A 84 -10.68 5.39 -17.35
C GLY A 84 -9.56 4.40 -16.98
N VAL A 85 -8.81 4.65 -15.91
CA VAL A 85 -7.75 3.77 -15.42
C VAL A 85 -8.09 3.29 -14.01
N TRP A 86 -8.03 1.98 -13.80
CA TRP A 86 -8.24 1.38 -12.48
C TRP A 86 -7.10 1.74 -11.52
N ARG A 87 -7.41 2.46 -10.46
CA ARG A 87 -6.51 2.73 -9.35
C ARG A 87 -6.67 1.65 -8.29
N HIS A 88 -5.58 0.95 -7.94
CA HIS A 88 -5.69 -0.16 -6.98
C HIS A 88 -5.60 0.29 -5.51
N GLY A 89 -4.97 1.41 -5.25
CA GLY A 89 -4.79 1.92 -3.88
C GLY A 89 -3.56 1.35 -3.20
N ASP A 90 -2.55 0.97 -3.97
CA ASP A 90 -1.23 0.54 -3.50
C ASP A 90 -0.13 1.43 -4.05
N TRP A 91 0.82 1.81 -3.19
CA TRP A 91 2.09 2.35 -3.63
C TRP A 91 2.98 1.23 -4.15
N ALA A 92 3.44 1.39 -5.37
CA ALA A 92 4.33 0.43 -6.03
C ALA A 92 5.45 1.11 -6.79
N GLU A 93 6.43 0.32 -7.20
CA GLU A 93 7.53 0.72 -8.07
C GLU A 93 7.77 -0.38 -9.09
N VAL A 94 8.00 -0.01 -10.35
CA VAL A 94 8.49 -0.93 -11.39
C VAL A 94 9.98 -0.74 -11.48
N THR A 95 10.75 -1.78 -11.21
CA THR A 95 12.22 -1.75 -11.30
C THR A 95 12.68 -1.75 -12.75
N GLY A 96 13.93 -1.35 -12.99
CA GLY A 96 14.55 -1.45 -14.31
C GLY A 96 14.59 -2.87 -14.91
N ARG A 97 14.31 -3.91 -14.11
CA ARG A 97 14.15 -5.32 -14.53
C ARG A 97 12.73 -5.69 -14.93
N GLY A 98 11.75 -4.79 -14.72
CA GLY A 98 10.34 -5.06 -14.96
C GLY A 98 9.61 -5.77 -13.80
N SER A 99 10.28 -6.02 -12.69
CA SER A 99 9.68 -6.53 -11.45
C SER A 99 9.05 -5.39 -10.64
N PHE A 100 8.23 -5.75 -9.63
CA PHE A 100 7.49 -4.79 -8.83
C PHE A 100 7.88 -4.86 -7.36
N ILE A 101 8.03 -3.69 -6.74
CA ILE A 101 8.14 -3.54 -5.28
C ILE A 101 6.84 -2.93 -4.79
N ILE A 102 6.21 -3.54 -3.78
CA ILE A 102 5.01 -2.99 -3.13
C ILE A 102 5.42 -2.30 -1.84
N HIS A 103 5.08 -1.01 -1.74
CA HIS A 103 5.43 -0.16 -0.61
C HIS A 103 4.32 -0.07 0.44
N GLY A 104 3.11 -0.57 0.14
CA GLY A 104 1.94 -0.57 1.01
C GLY A 104 0.75 0.15 0.39
N ARG A 105 -0.28 0.41 1.19
CA ARG A 105 -1.52 1.07 0.73
C ARG A 105 -1.29 2.56 0.47
N SER A 106 -1.83 3.06 -0.63
CA SER A 106 -1.83 4.50 -0.97
C SER A 106 -3.04 5.22 -0.35
N ASP A 107 -4.12 4.49 -0.09
CA ASP A 107 -5.34 4.99 0.58
C ASP A 107 -5.23 4.98 2.11
N ALA A 108 -4.26 4.28 2.69
CA ALA A 108 -3.96 4.28 4.12
C ALA A 108 -2.79 5.23 4.48
N THR A 109 -2.74 6.39 3.84
CA THR A 109 -1.72 7.41 4.10
C THR A 109 -2.18 8.36 5.20
N LEU A 110 -1.35 8.55 6.21
CA LEU A 110 -1.54 9.53 7.28
C LEU A 110 -0.87 10.85 6.88
N ASN A 111 -1.54 11.98 7.17
CA ASN A 111 -1.03 13.31 6.84
C ASN A 111 -0.82 14.11 8.14
N ALA A 112 0.27 13.83 8.84
CA ALA A 112 0.62 14.48 10.10
C ALA A 112 1.60 15.65 9.86
N GLY A 113 1.26 16.84 10.31
CA GLY A 113 2.07 18.04 10.09
C GLY A 113 2.32 18.36 8.61
N GLY A 114 1.40 17.98 7.72
CA GLY A 114 1.55 18.14 6.27
C GLY A 114 2.45 17.11 5.58
N VAL A 115 3.00 16.14 6.33
CA VAL A 115 3.84 15.06 5.78
C VAL A 115 2.98 13.82 5.55
N ARG A 116 3.03 13.28 4.33
CA ARG A 116 2.35 12.02 3.99
C ARG A 116 3.18 10.83 4.40
N ILE A 117 2.69 10.05 5.35
CA ILE A 117 3.34 8.84 5.87
C ILE A 117 2.43 7.64 5.59
N GLY A 118 2.93 6.66 4.86
CA GLY A 118 2.22 5.39 4.66
C GLY A 118 2.23 4.56 5.95
N THR A 119 1.08 4.02 6.37
CA THR A 119 1.01 3.17 7.56
C THR A 119 1.95 1.97 7.49
N ALA A 120 2.14 1.39 6.30
CA ALA A 120 3.09 0.30 6.07
C ALA A 120 4.55 0.68 6.37
N GLU A 121 4.93 1.94 6.24
CA GLU A 121 6.27 2.43 6.59
C GLU A 121 6.47 2.38 8.12
N ILE A 122 5.42 2.75 8.88
CA ILE A 122 5.41 2.66 10.33
C ILE A 122 5.53 1.19 10.78
N TYR A 123 4.69 0.31 10.24
CA TYR A 123 4.67 -1.12 10.59
C TYR A 123 6.02 -1.78 10.34
N ARG A 124 6.61 -1.52 9.15
CA ARG A 124 7.91 -2.08 8.75
C ARG A 124 9.03 -1.73 9.72
N GLN A 125 8.98 -0.56 10.37
CA GLN A 125 9.98 -0.17 11.35
C GLN A 125 9.68 -0.70 12.74
N VAL A 126 8.44 -0.63 13.17
CA VAL A 126 8.03 -0.99 14.53
C VAL A 126 8.07 -2.51 14.75
N GLU A 127 7.63 -3.29 13.77
CA GLU A 127 7.57 -4.76 13.85
C GLU A 127 8.94 -5.44 13.71
N GLN A 128 10.01 -4.68 13.44
CA GLN A 128 11.38 -5.18 13.57
C GLN A 128 11.90 -5.20 15.00
N LEU A 129 11.16 -4.60 15.94
CA LEU A 129 11.51 -4.67 17.37
C LEU A 129 11.10 -6.03 17.93
N ASP A 130 12.03 -6.72 18.56
CA ASP A 130 11.81 -8.07 19.11
C ASP A 130 10.67 -8.13 20.14
N GLU A 131 10.34 -7.01 20.76
CA GLU A 131 9.27 -6.88 21.74
C GLU A 131 7.87 -6.85 21.14
N ILE A 132 7.73 -6.59 19.83
CA ILE A 132 6.45 -6.33 19.15
C ILE A 132 6.09 -7.50 18.25
N ILE A 133 4.81 -7.93 18.29
CA ILE A 133 4.24 -8.95 17.41
C ILE A 133 3.58 -8.28 16.20
N GLU A 134 2.78 -7.22 16.46
CA GLU A 134 1.93 -6.57 15.47
C GLU A 134 1.69 -5.11 15.87
N SER A 135 1.43 -4.27 14.88
CA SER A 135 1.13 -2.86 15.11
C SER A 135 0.03 -2.33 14.20
N VAL A 136 -0.73 -1.34 14.67
CA VAL A 136 -1.76 -0.61 13.91
C VAL A 136 -1.60 0.87 14.15
N ALA A 137 -1.46 1.65 13.07
CA ALA A 137 -1.40 3.10 13.12
C ALA A 137 -2.68 3.71 12.56
N ILE A 138 -3.23 4.69 13.28
CA ILE A 138 -4.38 5.48 12.85
C ILE A 138 -4.07 6.97 12.93
N GLY A 139 -4.68 7.75 12.03
CA GLY A 139 -4.70 9.21 12.12
C GLY A 139 -5.85 9.67 13.00
N GLN A 140 -5.57 10.50 13.99
CA GLN A 140 -6.58 11.18 14.79
C GLN A 140 -6.53 12.68 14.53
N GLU A 141 -7.65 13.28 14.15
CA GLU A 141 -7.75 14.73 14.11
C GLU A 141 -7.56 15.33 15.50
N TRP A 142 -6.61 16.25 15.64
CA TRP A 142 -6.26 16.87 16.89
C TRP A 142 -5.77 18.29 16.69
N LYS A 143 -6.50 19.28 17.23
CA LYS A 143 -6.13 20.70 17.20
C LYS A 143 -5.84 21.25 15.77
N GLY A 144 -6.61 20.80 14.79
CA GLY A 144 -6.49 21.26 13.39
C GLY A 144 -5.38 20.56 12.59
N ASP A 145 -4.78 19.52 13.13
CA ASP A 145 -3.78 18.66 12.47
C ASP A 145 -4.11 17.18 12.72
N VAL A 146 -3.36 16.27 12.11
CA VAL A 146 -3.47 14.82 12.31
C VAL A 146 -2.32 14.35 13.20
N ARG A 147 -2.65 13.75 14.35
CA ARG A 147 -1.66 13.01 15.14
C ARG A 147 -1.75 11.52 14.85
N ILE A 148 -0.61 10.86 14.81
CA ILE A 148 -0.53 9.42 14.62
C ILE A 148 -0.63 8.75 15.98
N ILE A 149 -1.62 7.85 16.11
CA ILE A 149 -1.77 6.96 17.26
C ILE A 149 -1.33 5.57 16.81
N LEU A 150 -0.34 5.02 17.50
CA LEU A 150 0.18 3.68 17.24
C LEU A 150 -0.25 2.75 18.37
N PHE A 151 -0.95 1.68 18.01
CA PHE A 151 -1.27 0.56 18.88
C PHE A 151 -0.28 -0.57 18.60
N VAL A 152 0.16 -1.27 19.63
CA VAL A 152 1.10 -2.39 19.51
C VAL A 152 0.64 -3.60 20.30
N ILE A 153 0.82 -4.79 19.74
CA ILE A 153 0.69 -6.06 20.45
C ILE A 153 2.09 -6.50 20.84
N LEU A 154 2.30 -6.69 22.13
CA LEU A 154 3.59 -7.07 22.68
C LEU A 154 3.74 -8.60 22.76
N ARG A 155 4.96 -9.06 22.70
CA ARG A 155 5.26 -10.48 22.99
C ARG A 155 4.95 -10.81 24.46
N PRO A 156 4.66 -12.09 24.78
CA PRO A 156 4.47 -12.53 26.16
C PRO A 156 5.65 -12.09 27.06
N ASN A 157 5.33 -11.64 28.28
CA ASN A 157 6.27 -11.17 29.29
C ASN A 157 7.00 -9.84 28.98
N VAL A 158 6.66 -9.15 27.91
CA VAL A 158 7.14 -7.79 27.65
C VAL A 158 6.22 -6.78 28.35
N ILE A 159 6.82 -5.82 29.08
CA ILE A 159 6.09 -4.75 29.76
C ILE A 159 6.13 -3.49 28.89
N PHE A 160 4.97 -2.87 28.69
CA PHE A 160 4.89 -1.57 28.04
C PHE A 160 5.27 -0.46 29.02
N ASP A 161 6.49 0.01 28.93
CA ASP A 161 7.05 1.05 29.78
C ASP A 161 7.58 2.26 28.96
N ASN A 162 8.14 3.24 29.66
CA ASN A 162 8.71 4.42 29.02
C ASN A 162 9.92 4.07 28.14
N ALA A 163 10.72 3.09 28.54
CA ALA A 163 11.91 2.67 27.79
C ALA A 163 11.53 2.10 26.43
N LEU A 164 10.51 1.22 26.39
CA LEU A 164 9.97 0.67 25.13
C LEU A 164 9.31 1.77 24.29
N THR A 165 8.57 2.68 24.93
CA THR A 165 7.98 3.85 24.24
C THR A 165 9.04 4.69 23.54
N ASP A 166 10.16 4.99 24.23
CA ASP A 166 11.25 5.78 23.66
C ASP A 166 12.00 5.00 22.57
N LYS A 167 12.16 3.67 22.73
CA LYS A 167 12.74 2.79 21.71
C LYS A 167 11.93 2.85 20.41
N ILE A 168 10.60 2.73 20.49
CA ILE A 168 9.69 2.84 19.34
C ILE A 168 9.82 4.23 18.68
N LYS A 169 9.72 5.30 19.47
CA LYS A 169 9.84 6.67 18.94
C LYS A 169 11.18 6.95 18.27
N ASN A 170 12.27 6.48 18.84
CA ASN A 170 13.60 6.65 18.26
C ASN A 170 13.75 5.88 16.97
N ARG A 171 13.20 4.65 16.89
CA ARG A 171 13.19 3.84 15.67
C ARG A 171 12.45 4.57 14.53
N LEU A 172 11.28 5.14 14.81
CA LEU A 172 10.48 5.87 13.82
C LEU A 172 11.11 7.21 13.39
N ARG A 173 11.91 7.87 14.25
CA ARG A 173 12.57 9.14 13.92
C ARG A 173 13.84 8.97 13.10
N SER A 174 14.46 7.80 13.13
CA SER A 174 15.72 7.52 12.43
C SER A 174 15.52 7.08 10.98
N HIS A 175 14.28 6.97 10.53
CA HIS A 175 13.87 6.50 9.21
C HIS A 175 12.83 7.41 8.58
#